data_6eac5f54c145253a9b0393079d8e0551
#
_entry.id   6eac5f54c145253a9b0393079d8e0551
#
_cell.length_a   1.000
_cell.length_b   1.000
_cell.length_c   1.000
_cell.angle_alpha   90.00
_cell.angle_beta   90.00
_cell.angle_gamma   90.00
#
_symmetry.space_group_name_H-M   'P 1'
#
loop_
_entity.id
_entity.type
_entity.pdbx_description
1 polymer ?
#
loop_
_entity_poly.entity_id
_entity_poly.type
_entity_poly.pdbx_seq_one_letter_code
_entity_poly.pdbx_strand_id
1 'polypeptide(L)'
;MKKSILAVAVAAILISCGPKPAAVSLFNGKDLNGWTAVLEDSTLHPSTEFTVEDGAIKINGSGMGEAGAQDGGDLIYANKKFKNFELEFEYKVDKGANSGVFYLAQEIPGQPIFISAPEYQVLDNANHPDAKLGVDGNRQSASLYDMIPAKPQNAKPFGEWNTAKIMVYNGTVVHYQNGEQVLEYHLWTPQWKEMLDKSKFSKEKWPEAYDLLINCGGENHEGYIGLQDHGDDVWFRNIRVKEL
;
A
#
# COMPACT_ATOMS: atom_id res chain seq x y z
N MET A 1 70.37 22.23 -7.44
CA MET A 1 68.91 22.37 -7.11
C MET A 1 68.13 21.23 -7.78
N LYS A 2 67.78 20.22 -7.03
CA LYS A 2 66.99 19.09 -7.53
C LYS A 2 65.50 19.40 -7.33
N LYS A 3 64.73 19.49 -8.42
CA LYS A 3 63.25 19.67 -8.38
C LYS A 3 62.60 18.30 -8.23
N SER A 4 61.96 18.03 -7.09
CA SER A 4 61.12 16.87 -6.88
C SER A 4 59.78 17.14 -7.50
N ILE A 5 59.36 16.29 -8.44
CA ILE A 5 58.00 16.27 -9.02
C ILE A 5 57.16 15.34 -8.17
N LEU A 6 56.13 15.88 -7.51
CA LEU A 6 55.16 15.13 -6.74
C LEU A 6 54.06 14.65 -7.71
N ALA A 7 54.01 13.36 -7.97
CA ALA A 7 52.95 12.77 -8.76
C ALA A 7 51.72 12.54 -7.86
N VAL A 8 50.62 13.23 -8.14
CA VAL A 8 49.31 13.00 -7.49
C VAL A 8 48.61 11.91 -8.25
N ALA A 9 48.50 10.73 -7.64
CA ALA A 9 47.69 9.64 -8.15
C ALA A 9 46.18 9.92 -7.87
N VAL A 10 45.41 10.19 -8.90
CA VAL A 10 43.92 10.27 -8.81
C VAL A 10 43.40 8.87 -8.87
N ALA A 11 42.95 8.34 -7.74
CA ALA A 11 42.20 7.07 -7.70
C ALA A 11 40.78 7.28 -8.26
N ALA A 12 40.54 6.77 -9.46
CA ALA A 12 39.20 6.71 -10.03
C ALA A 12 38.37 5.65 -9.25
N ILE A 13 37.41 6.10 -8.47
CA ILE A 13 36.41 5.23 -7.84
C ILE A 13 35.47 4.79 -8.95
N LEU A 14 35.64 3.55 -9.43
CA LEU A 14 34.68 2.88 -10.30
C LEU A 14 33.46 2.52 -9.43
N ILE A 15 32.42 3.31 -9.49
CA ILE A 15 31.11 2.94 -8.97
C ILE A 15 30.60 1.83 -9.88
N SER A 16 30.68 0.59 -9.40
CA SER A 16 30.06 -0.56 -10.04
C SER A 16 28.54 -0.39 -10.00
N CYS A 17 27.96 0.08 -11.08
CA CYS A 17 26.51 -0.01 -11.30
C CYS A 17 26.19 -1.48 -11.59
N GLY A 18 25.89 -2.28 -10.57
CA GLY A 18 25.26 -3.59 -10.76
C GLY A 18 23.93 -3.45 -11.52
N PRO A 19 23.45 -4.52 -12.17
CA PRO A 19 22.15 -4.47 -12.82
C PRO A 19 21.09 -4.08 -11.81
N LYS A 20 20.26 -3.09 -12.15
CA LYS A 20 19.13 -2.69 -11.29
C LYS A 20 18.19 -3.89 -11.13
N PRO A 21 17.67 -4.16 -9.91
CA PRO A 21 16.71 -5.24 -9.69
C PRO A 21 15.56 -5.13 -10.69
N ALA A 22 15.21 -6.23 -11.34
CA ALA A 22 14.04 -6.31 -12.20
C ALA A 22 12.77 -6.37 -11.36
N ALA A 23 11.68 -5.79 -11.84
CA ALA A 23 10.38 -5.95 -11.19
C ALA A 23 9.91 -7.42 -11.28
N VAL A 24 9.41 -7.93 -10.17
CA VAL A 24 8.87 -9.29 -10.03
C VAL A 24 7.36 -9.22 -9.91
N SER A 25 6.65 -10.07 -10.65
CA SER A 25 5.20 -10.20 -10.51
C SER A 25 4.84 -10.89 -9.20
N LEU A 26 3.95 -10.29 -8.41
CA LEU A 26 3.38 -10.89 -7.21
C LEU A 26 2.12 -11.71 -7.52
N PHE A 27 1.52 -11.51 -8.69
CA PHE A 27 0.33 -12.22 -9.15
C PHE A 27 0.54 -12.72 -10.58
N ASN A 28 0.27 -14.00 -10.80
CA ASN A 28 0.52 -14.66 -12.08
C ASN A 28 -0.66 -14.56 -13.07
N GLY A 29 -1.77 -13.96 -12.68
CA GLY A 29 -2.99 -13.83 -13.49
C GLY A 29 -3.86 -15.09 -13.56
N LYS A 30 -3.56 -16.14 -12.80
CA LYS A 30 -4.22 -17.45 -12.92
C LYS A 30 -4.75 -18.00 -11.58
N ASP A 31 -4.00 -17.81 -10.52
CA ASP A 31 -4.31 -18.34 -9.20
C ASP A 31 -3.73 -17.43 -8.11
N LEU A 32 -4.15 -17.66 -6.87
CA LEU A 32 -3.74 -16.89 -5.69
C LEU A 32 -2.49 -17.46 -5.01
N ASN A 33 -1.64 -18.20 -5.71
CA ASN A 33 -0.40 -18.73 -5.14
C ASN A 33 0.48 -17.59 -4.58
N GLY A 34 0.84 -17.71 -3.30
CA GLY A 34 1.59 -16.69 -2.57
C GLY A 34 0.73 -15.64 -1.87
N TRP A 35 -0.57 -15.66 -2.10
CA TRP A 35 -1.54 -14.83 -1.42
C TRP A 35 -2.34 -15.63 -0.40
N THR A 36 -2.65 -15.03 0.75
CA THR A 36 -3.39 -15.67 1.84
C THR A 36 -4.29 -14.65 2.51
N ALA A 37 -5.53 -15.03 2.80
CA ALA A 37 -6.44 -14.20 3.58
C ALA A 37 -6.01 -14.17 5.06
N VAL A 38 -6.09 -13.01 5.67
CA VAL A 38 -5.82 -12.78 7.09
C VAL A 38 -7.14 -12.44 7.76
N LEU A 39 -7.59 -13.30 8.65
CA LEU A 39 -8.79 -13.06 9.46
C LEU A 39 -8.44 -12.32 10.75
N GLU A 40 -9.44 -11.72 11.37
CA GLU A 40 -9.30 -11.07 12.68
C GLU A 40 -8.82 -12.03 13.78
N ASP A 41 -9.09 -13.33 13.65
CA ASP A 41 -8.62 -14.37 14.58
C ASP A 41 -7.17 -14.84 14.30
N SER A 42 -6.46 -14.17 13.38
CA SER A 42 -5.09 -14.50 12.94
C SER A 42 -4.94 -15.87 12.27
N THR A 43 -6.02 -16.43 11.76
CA THR A 43 -5.96 -17.66 10.98
C THR A 43 -5.69 -17.32 9.52
N LEU A 44 -4.55 -17.78 8.99
CA LEU A 44 -4.25 -17.67 7.57
C LEU A 44 -4.94 -18.81 6.82
N HIS A 45 -5.86 -18.51 5.93
CA HIS A 45 -6.51 -19.52 5.10
C HIS A 45 -6.96 -18.98 3.75
N PRO A 46 -7.14 -19.84 2.71
CA PRO A 46 -7.79 -19.45 1.47
C PRO A 46 -9.22 -18.97 1.77
N SER A 47 -9.60 -17.82 1.23
CA SER A 47 -10.94 -17.26 1.34
C SER A 47 -11.71 -17.46 0.04
N THR A 48 -13.02 -17.69 0.15
CA THR A 48 -13.93 -17.68 -1.00
C THR A 48 -14.26 -16.27 -1.49
N GLU A 49 -13.96 -15.27 -0.67
CA GLU A 49 -14.17 -13.86 -1.01
C GLU A 49 -13.18 -13.36 -2.07
N PHE A 50 -12.08 -14.08 -2.27
CA PHE A 50 -11.08 -13.73 -3.28
C PHE A 50 -11.08 -14.76 -4.40
N THR A 51 -11.30 -14.32 -5.62
CA THR A 51 -11.30 -15.17 -6.83
C THR A 51 -10.37 -14.60 -7.89
N VAL A 52 -10.13 -15.35 -8.95
CA VAL A 52 -9.41 -14.86 -10.13
C VAL A 52 -10.40 -14.79 -11.28
N GLU A 53 -10.59 -13.58 -11.81
CA GLU A 53 -11.50 -13.28 -12.92
C GLU A 53 -10.74 -12.48 -13.98
N ASP A 54 -10.72 -12.96 -15.23
CA ASP A 54 -10.09 -12.29 -16.37
C ASP A 54 -8.65 -11.81 -16.13
N GLY A 55 -7.85 -12.61 -15.41
CA GLY A 55 -6.46 -12.29 -15.11
C GLY A 55 -6.29 -11.23 -14.01
N ALA A 56 -7.31 -10.96 -13.24
CA ALA A 56 -7.28 -10.09 -12.07
C ALA A 56 -7.67 -10.86 -10.79
N ILE A 57 -7.13 -10.47 -9.65
CA ILE A 57 -7.68 -10.82 -8.35
C ILE A 57 -8.96 -10.02 -8.19
N LYS A 58 -10.06 -10.69 -7.93
CA LYS A 58 -11.34 -10.07 -7.59
C LYS A 58 -11.63 -10.26 -6.12
N ILE A 59 -11.96 -9.20 -5.44
CA ILE A 59 -12.62 -9.19 -4.15
C ILE A 59 -14.11 -9.27 -4.44
N ASN A 60 -14.80 -10.28 -3.90
CA ASN A 60 -16.22 -10.49 -4.14
C ASN A 60 -17.02 -9.79 -3.06
N GLY A 61 -17.63 -8.67 -3.43
CA GLY A 61 -18.43 -7.89 -2.51
C GLY A 61 -19.71 -8.63 -2.09
N SER A 62 -20.02 -8.58 -0.80
CA SER A 62 -21.30 -9.03 -0.26
C SER A 62 -22.44 -8.04 -0.51
N GLY A 63 -22.09 -6.80 -0.91
CA GLY A 63 -23.04 -5.68 -1.00
C GLY A 63 -23.44 -5.10 0.36
N MET A 64 -22.80 -5.55 1.45
CA MET A 64 -23.04 -5.07 2.82
C MET A 64 -21.93 -4.15 3.34
N GLY A 65 -20.96 -3.79 2.49
CA GLY A 65 -19.79 -3.01 2.88
C GLY A 65 -18.95 -3.75 3.93
N GLU A 66 -18.26 -3.02 4.77
CA GLU A 66 -17.35 -3.54 5.81
C GLU A 66 -18.00 -4.64 6.70
N ALA A 67 -19.32 -4.57 6.94
CA ALA A 67 -20.00 -5.62 7.68
C ALA A 67 -20.04 -6.98 6.95
N GLY A 68 -19.85 -6.99 5.64
CA GLY A 68 -19.77 -8.19 4.82
C GLY A 68 -18.36 -8.76 4.68
N ALA A 69 -17.34 -8.00 5.06
CA ALA A 69 -15.94 -8.41 5.00
C ALA A 69 -15.52 -9.32 6.18
N GLN A 70 -16.38 -9.53 7.18
CA GLN A 70 -16.03 -10.20 8.44
C GLN A 70 -15.56 -11.65 8.27
N ASP A 71 -16.02 -12.35 7.23
CA ASP A 71 -15.64 -13.75 7.00
C ASP A 71 -14.45 -13.92 6.06
N GLY A 72 -14.09 -12.88 5.27
CA GLY A 72 -13.05 -12.93 4.24
C GLY A 72 -11.69 -12.44 4.70
N GLY A 73 -11.66 -11.40 5.51
CA GLY A 73 -10.44 -10.70 5.92
C GLY A 73 -9.69 -10.06 4.76
N ASP A 74 -8.53 -9.46 5.04
CA ASP A 74 -7.69 -8.86 4.01
C ASP A 74 -6.79 -9.91 3.33
N LEU A 75 -6.45 -9.71 2.06
CA LEU A 75 -5.58 -10.60 1.30
C LEU A 75 -4.13 -10.09 1.33
N ILE A 76 -3.20 -10.86 1.88
CA ILE A 76 -1.77 -10.49 1.91
C ILE A 76 -0.94 -11.35 0.96
N TYR A 77 0.14 -10.75 0.42
CA TYR A 77 1.21 -11.51 -0.23
C TYR A 77 2.13 -12.09 0.84
N ALA A 78 1.91 -13.35 1.21
CA ALA A 78 2.51 -13.99 2.38
C ALA A 78 3.96 -14.48 2.19
N ASN A 79 4.44 -14.57 0.93
CA ASN A 79 5.76 -15.16 0.66
C ASN A 79 6.94 -14.29 1.11
N LYS A 80 6.73 -12.96 1.26
CA LYS A 80 7.83 -12.03 1.55
C LYS A 80 7.33 -10.72 2.15
N LYS A 81 8.11 -10.17 3.08
CA LYS A 81 8.03 -8.77 3.53
C LYS A 81 8.93 -7.88 2.68
N PHE A 82 8.55 -6.63 2.51
CA PHE A 82 9.26 -5.63 1.72
C PHE A 82 9.62 -4.42 2.57
N LYS A 83 10.81 -3.84 2.32
CA LYS A 83 11.32 -2.67 3.03
C LYS A 83 11.44 -1.44 2.13
N ASN A 84 12.26 -1.53 1.09
CA ASN A 84 12.45 -0.49 0.08
C ASN A 84 12.00 -1.05 -1.27
N PHE A 85 10.99 -0.46 -1.86
CA PHE A 85 10.38 -1.02 -3.08
C PHE A 85 9.60 0.02 -3.88
N GLU A 86 9.39 -0.30 -5.15
CA GLU A 86 8.32 0.25 -5.99
C GLU A 86 7.30 -0.88 -6.19
N LEU A 87 6.06 -0.65 -5.77
CA LEU A 87 4.90 -1.51 -6.03
C LEU A 87 4.06 -0.87 -7.11
N GLU A 88 3.88 -1.55 -8.24
CA GLU A 88 2.98 -1.15 -9.31
C GLU A 88 1.80 -2.10 -9.38
N PHE A 89 0.62 -1.56 -9.61
CA PHE A 89 -0.61 -2.34 -9.78
C PHE A 89 -1.65 -1.57 -10.60
N GLU A 90 -2.63 -2.29 -11.10
CA GLU A 90 -3.84 -1.71 -11.67
C GLU A 90 -5.03 -2.14 -10.83
N TYR A 91 -5.99 -1.23 -10.65
CA TYR A 91 -7.23 -1.52 -9.95
C TYR A 91 -8.45 -1.01 -10.72
N LYS A 92 -9.58 -1.66 -10.52
CA LYS A 92 -10.89 -1.29 -11.02
C LYS A 92 -11.90 -1.47 -9.89
N VAL A 93 -12.72 -0.48 -9.65
CA VAL A 93 -13.78 -0.50 -8.64
C VAL A 93 -15.16 -0.62 -9.31
N ASP A 94 -16.09 -1.29 -8.68
CA ASP A 94 -17.50 -1.19 -9.07
C ASP A 94 -18.13 0.09 -8.50
N LYS A 95 -19.37 0.37 -8.89
CA LYS A 95 -20.10 1.56 -8.45
C LYS A 95 -20.25 1.60 -6.93
N GLY A 96 -19.73 2.66 -6.34
CA GLY A 96 -19.77 2.86 -4.90
C GLY A 96 -18.85 1.94 -4.10
N ALA A 97 -17.88 1.27 -4.75
CA ALA A 97 -16.98 0.34 -4.07
C ALA A 97 -15.84 1.04 -3.34
N ASN A 98 -15.39 0.37 -2.27
CA ASN A 98 -14.28 0.72 -1.40
C ASN A 98 -13.31 -0.45 -1.24
N SER A 99 -12.03 -0.16 -1.21
CA SER A 99 -10.93 -1.07 -0.93
C SER A 99 -9.67 -0.25 -0.59
N GLY A 100 -8.55 -0.91 -0.36
CA GLY A 100 -7.26 -0.28 -0.10
C GLY A 100 -6.09 -1.19 -0.44
N VAL A 101 -4.90 -0.60 -0.59
CA VAL A 101 -3.65 -1.36 -0.69
C VAL A 101 -2.79 -1.00 0.49
N PHE A 102 -2.55 -1.98 1.35
CA PHE A 102 -1.68 -1.86 2.52
C PHE A 102 -0.24 -2.15 2.14
N TYR A 103 0.68 -1.46 2.80
CA TYR A 103 2.12 -1.70 2.66
C TYR A 103 2.82 -1.52 4.00
N LEU A 104 3.96 -2.18 4.16
CA LEU A 104 4.64 -2.33 5.45
C LEU A 104 3.75 -2.93 6.55
N ALA A 105 2.73 -3.70 6.14
CA ALA A 105 1.77 -4.28 7.05
C ALA A 105 2.39 -5.35 7.93
N GLN A 106 1.91 -5.45 9.16
CA GLN A 106 2.31 -6.48 10.12
C GLN A 106 1.13 -7.36 10.46
N GLU A 107 1.39 -8.65 10.51
CA GLU A 107 0.44 -9.62 11.03
C GLU A 107 0.59 -9.66 12.55
N ILE A 108 -0.46 -9.28 13.25
CA ILE A 108 -0.52 -9.24 14.71
C ILE A 108 -1.67 -10.14 15.16
N PRO A 109 -1.39 -11.18 15.96
CA PRO A 109 -2.43 -12.10 16.40
C PRO A 109 -3.64 -11.41 17.01
N GLY A 110 -4.84 -11.72 16.49
CA GLY A 110 -6.11 -11.18 16.96
C GLY A 110 -6.39 -9.72 16.58
N GLN A 111 -5.60 -9.16 15.64
CA GLN A 111 -5.79 -7.79 15.18
C GLN A 111 -5.95 -7.73 13.67
N PRO A 112 -6.82 -6.86 13.14
CA PRO A 112 -6.94 -6.64 11.71
C PRO A 112 -5.67 -5.98 11.16
N ILE A 113 -5.29 -6.34 9.94
CA ILE A 113 -4.02 -5.90 9.35
C ILE A 113 -3.95 -4.38 9.12
N PHE A 114 -5.09 -3.75 8.84
CA PHE A 114 -5.16 -2.33 8.51
C PHE A 114 -4.75 -1.38 9.65
N ILE A 115 -4.79 -1.84 10.91
CA ILE A 115 -4.31 -1.00 12.03
C ILE A 115 -2.79 -0.88 12.10
N SER A 116 -2.06 -1.74 11.37
CA SER A 116 -0.60 -1.79 11.39
C SER A 116 0.07 -1.17 10.16
N ALA A 117 -0.70 -0.73 9.17
CA ALA A 117 -0.20 -0.38 7.85
C ALA A 117 -0.71 0.97 7.35
N PRO A 118 0.14 1.78 6.70
CA PRO A 118 -0.35 2.85 5.83
C PRO A 118 -1.17 2.26 4.68
N GLU A 119 -2.19 3.01 4.26
CA GLU A 119 -3.12 2.57 3.22
C GLU A 119 -3.12 3.54 2.03
N TYR A 120 -2.92 2.99 0.84
CA TYR A 120 -3.26 3.63 -0.43
C TYR A 120 -4.75 3.39 -0.69
N GLN A 121 -5.58 4.44 -0.56
CA GLN A 121 -7.03 4.31 -0.72
C GLN A 121 -7.43 3.94 -2.15
N VAL A 122 -8.38 3.00 -2.28
CA VAL A 122 -8.99 2.59 -3.55
C VAL A 122 -10.50 2.77 -3.42
N LEU A 123 -11.06 3.77 -4.15
CA LEU A 123 -12.43 4.22 -3.90
C LEU A 123 -13.11 4.72 -5.19
N ASP A 124 -14.40 4.44 -5.32
CA ASP A 124 -15.26 5.22 -6.23
C ASP A 124 -15.58 6.59 -5.59
N ASN A 125 -14.79 7.58 -5.91
CA ASN A 125 -14.90 8.92 -5.32
C ASN A 125 -16.26 9.60 -5.56
N ALA A 126 -16.96 9.23 -6.63
CA ALA A 126 -18.21 9.86 -7.01
C ALA A 126 -19.41 9.31 -6.21
N ASN A 127 -19.39 8.01 -5.89
CA ASN A 127 -20.57 7.33 -5.36
C ASN A 127 -20.40 6.80 -3.94
N HIS A 128 -19.16 6.52 -3.48
CA HIS A 128 -18.96 6.04 -2.11
C HIS A 128 -19.06 7.20 -1.09
N PRO A 129 -19.78 7.00 0.03
CA PRO A 129 -19.98 8.07 1.03
C PRO A 129 -18.67 8.53 1.70
N ASP A 130 -17.69 7.64 1.90
CA ASP A 130 -16.41 7.95 2.58
C ASP A 130 -15.60 9.01 1.83
N ALA A 131 -15.77 9.16 0.51
CA ALA A 131 -15.12 10.21 -0.27
C ALA A 131 -15.43 11.64 0.21
N LYS A 132 -16.55 11.81 0.92
CA LYS A 132 -17.03 13.10 1.45
C LYS A 132 -16.71 13.30 2.93
N LEU A 133 -16.16 12.25 3.55
CA LEU A 133 -15.72 12.28 4.95
C LEU A 133 -14.24 12.67 5.04
N GLY A 134 -13.74 12.81 6.27
CA GLY A 134 -12.36 13.25 6.50
C GLY A 134 -12.16 14.73 6.25
N VAL A 135 -10.96 15.11 5.83
CA VAL A 135 -10.54 16.49 5.62
C VAL A 135 -9.92 16.65 4.23
N ASP A 136 -10.38 17.64 3.46
CA ASP A 136 -9.84 18.02 2.15
C ASP A 136 -9.75 16.88 1.11
N GLY A 137 -10.57 15.81 1.25
CA GLY A 137 -10.57 14.65 0.38
C GLY A 137 -9.51 13.60 0.72
N ASN A 138 -9.00 13.59 1.96
CA ASN A 138 -7.98 12.62 2.40
C ASN A 138 -8.48 11.17 2.54
N ARG A 139 -9.74 10.91 2.16
CA ARG A 139 -10.31 9.56 2.02
C ARG A 139 -10.69 9.22 0.58
N GLN A 140 -10.31 10.05 -0.36
CA GLN A 140 -10.47 9.76 -1.80
C GLN A 140 -9.36 8.85 -2.30
N SER A 141 -9.58 8.27 -3.48
CA SER A 141 -8.65 7.34 -4.12
C SER A 141 -7.22 7.89 -4.19
N ALA A 142 -6.22 7.03 -4.01
CA ALA A 142 -4.78 7.32 -3.94
C ALA A 142 -4.31 8.18 -2.75
N SER A 143 -5.21 8.65 -1.89
CA SER A 143 -4.83 9.33 -0.64
C SER A 143 -4.07 8.36 0.29
N LEU A 144 -3.21 8.91 1.16
CA LEU A 144 -2.87 8.23 2.40
C LEU A 144 -4.10 8.35 3.30
N TYR A 145 -4.82 7.24 3.46
CA TYR A 145 -6.14 7.22 4.06
C TYR A 145 -6.22 7.96 5.39
N ASP A 146 -7.21 8.86 5.50
CA ASP A 146 -7.50 9.72 6.65
C ASP A 146 -6.37 10.69 7.06
N MET A 147 -5.28 10.80 6.28
CA MET A 147 -4.13 11.64 6.60
C MET A 147 -3.80 12.66 5.51
N ILE A 148 -3.45 12.22 4.29
CA ILE A 148 -3.01 13.12 3.20
C ILE A 148 -3.88 12.92 1.96
N PRO A 149 -4.53 13.98 1.45
CA PRO A 149 -5.28 13.89 0.19
C PRO A 149 -4.37 13.72 -1.02
N ALA A 150 -4.78 12.90 -1.99
CA ALA A 150 -4.15 12.82 -3.29
C ALA A 150 -4.42 14.09 -4.11
N LYS A 151 -3.37 14.75 -4.61
CA LYS A 151 -3.46 15.96 -5.45
C LYS A 151 -2.42 15.91 -6.58
N PRO A 152 -2.84 16.03 -7.87
CA PRO A 152 -4.22 16.15 -8.31
C PRO A 152 -5.02 14.87 -8.07
N GLN A 153 -6.35 14.97 -7.91
CA GLN A 153 -7.23 13.82 -7.90
C GLN A 153 -7.60 13.49 -9.34
N ASN A 154 -7.08 12.37 -9.86
CA ASN A 154 -7.22 11.96 -11.25
C ASN A 154 -7.73 10.52 -11.40
N ALA A 155 -8.43 9.99 -10.35
CA ALA A 155 -9.07 8.68 -10.43
C ALA A 155 -10.09 8.64 -11.58
N LYS A 156 -10.06 7.56 -12.35
CA LYS A 156 -11.06 7.28 -13.37
C LYS A 156 -12.36 6.79 -12.71
N PRO A 157 -13.51 6.96 -13.37
CA PRO A 157 -14.79 6.46 -12.88
C PRO A 157 -14.80 4.95 -12.63
N PHE A 158 -15.77 4.49 -11.84
CA PHE A 158 -16.03 3.05 -11.67
C PHE A 158 -16.15 2.31 -13.01
N GLY A 159 -15.76 1.05 -13.04
CA GLY A 159 -15.70 0.23 -14.26
C GLY A 159 -14.47 0.45 -15.12
N GLU A 160 -13.66 1.49 -14.86
CA GLU A 160 -12.42 1.77 -15.58
C GLU A 160 -11.17 1.34 -14.81
N TRP A 161 -10.14 0.89 -15.51
CA TRP A 161 -8.86 0.54 -14.92
C TRP A 161 -8.03 1.79 -14.63
N ASN A 162 -7.62 1.93 -13.37
CA ASN A 162 -6.64 2.90 -12.90
C ASN A 162 -5.27 2.23 -12.77
N THR A 163 -4.20 2.98 -13.06
CA THR A 163 -2.82 2.56 -12.75
C THR A 163 -2.37 3.23 -11.47
N ALA A 164 -1.68 2.48 -10.62
CA ALA A 164 -1.17 2.96 -9.35
C ALA A 164 0.28 2.54 -9.13
N LYS A 165 1.03 3.36 -8.40
CA LYS A 165 2.36 3.00 -7.91
C LYS A 165 2.57 3.58 -6.51
N ILE A 166 3.15 2.75 -5.65
CA ILE A 166 3.64 3.14 -4.33
C ILE A 166 5.15 2.95 -4.33
N MET A 167 5.91 3.99 -4.06
CA MET A 167 7.36 3.91 -3.82
C MET A 167 7.62 4.10 -2.33
N VAL A 168 8.38 3.17 -1.75
CA VAL A 168 8.89 3.26 -0.37
C VAL A 168 10.41 3.16 -0.43
N TYR A 169 11.10 4.20 0.02
CA TYR A 169 12.55 4.20 0.06
C TYR A 169 13.10 4.98 1.26
N ASN A 170 13.74 4.27 2.20
CA ASN A 170 14.31 4.86 3.42
C ASN A 170 13.33 5.79 4.17
N GLY A 171 12.06 5.35 4.30
CA GLY A 171 11.00 6.11 4.97
C GLY A 171 10.30 7.15 4.10
N THR A 172 10.84 7.52 2.95
CA THR A 172 10.11 8.34 1.98
C THR A 172 9.09 7.46 1.26
N VAL A 173 7.85 7.91 1.24
CA VAL A 173 6.75 7.25 0.53
C VAL A 173 6.15 8.21 -0.49
N VAL A 174 5.93 7.71 -1.70
CA VAL A 174 5.30 8.46 -2.79
C VAL A 174 4.18 7.64 -3.40
N HIS A 175 2.99 8.24 -3.51
CA HIS A 175 1.90 7.65 -4.27
C HIS A 175 1.78 8.27 -5.65
N TYR A 176 1.53 7.41 -6.61
CA TYR A 176 1.22 7.78 -8.00
C TYR A 176 -0.13 7.22 -8.39
N GLN A 177 -0.91 7.97 -9.17
CA GLN A 177 -2.17 7.54 -9.75
C GLN A 177 -2.23 8.00 -11.21
N ASN A 178 -2.53 7.07 -12.11
CA ASN A 178 -2.64 7.31 -13.55
C ASN A 178 -1.44 8.06 -14.15
N GLY A 179 -0.23 7.69 -13.70
CA GLY A 179 1.05 8.23 -14.18
C GLY A 179 1.52 9.51 -13.50
N GLU A 180 0.72 10.11 -12.62
CA GLU A 180 1.08 11.34 -11.90
C GLU A 180 1.42 11.06 -10.44
N GLN A 181 2.44 11.74 -9.90
CA GLN A 181 2.68 11.78 -8.47
C GLN A 181 1.58 12.60 -7.80
N VAL A 182 0.90 12.01 -6.80
CA VAL A 182 -0.26 12.64 -6.16
C VAL A 182 -0.03 12.99 -4.71
N LEU A 183 0.94 12.36 -4.04
CA LEU A 183 1.40 12.75 -2.70
C LEU A 183 2.80 12.20 -2.40
N GLU A 184 3.44 12.80 -1.39
CA GLU A 184 4.70 12.34 -0.80
C GLU A 184 4.68 12.61 0.71
N TYR A 185 5.25 11.70 1.49
CA TYR A 185 5.43 11.88 2.92
C TYR A 185 6.61 11.06 3.45
N HIS A 186 6.95 11.28 4.73
CA HIS A 186 8.12 10.65 5.35
C HIS A 186 7.71 9.94 6.65
N LEU A 187 7.80 8.62 6.64
CA LEU A 187 7.58 7.76 7.81
C LEU A 187 8.59 8.01 8.92
N TRP A 188 8.19 7.72 10.16
CA TRP A 188 9.05 7.73 11.36
C TRP A 188 9.65 9.11 11.67
N THR A 189 9.04 10.17 11.18
CA THR A 189 9.44 11.57 11.40
C THR A 189 8.49 12.27 12.39
N PRO A 190 8.86 13.45 12.95
CA PRO A 190 7.93 14.26 13.73
C PRO A 190 6.66 14.62 12.96
N GLN A 191 6.75 14.84 11.63
CA GLN A 191 5.61 15.12 10.76
C GLN A 191 4.67 13.91 10.64
N TRP A 192 5.23 12.69 10.55
CA TRP A 192 4.45 11.46 10.58
C TRP A 192 3.64 11.35 11.85
N LYS A 193 4.28 11.60 13.01
CA LYS A 193 3.58 11.63 14.30
C LYS A 193 2.46 12.67 14.33
N GLU A 194 2.71 13.89 13.85
CA GLU A 194 1.71 14.96 13.82
C GLU A 194 0.49 14.58 12.96
N MET A 195 0.70 13.90 11.83
CA MET A 195 -0.39 13.41 10.99
C MET A 195 -1.23 12.34 11.70
N LEU A 196 -0.58 11.38 12.36
CA LEU A 196 -1.27 10.37 13.17
C LEU A 196 -2.09 11.01 14.29
N ASP A 197 -1.53 11.97 15.01
CA ASP A 197 -2.21 12.68 16.11
C ASP A 197 -3.51 13.37 15.64
N LYS A 198 -3.59 13.77 14.37
CA LYS A 198 -4.75 14.45 13.78
C LYS A 198 -5.77 13.50 13.12
N SER A 199 -5.39 12.26 12.85
CA SER A 199 -6.20 11.27 12.13
C SER A 199 -7.19 10.53 13.03
N LYS A 200 -7.96 9.61 12.44
CA LYS A 200 -8.76 8.64 13.21
C LYS A 200 -7.90 7.68 14.03
N PHE A 201 -6.63 7.52 13.66
CA PHE A 201 -5.64 6.66 14.33
C PHE A 201 -4.88 7.37 15.45
N SER A 202 -5.33 8.55 15.90
CA SER A 202 -4.68 9.25 17.01
C SER A 202 -4.68 8.42 18.27
N LYS A 203 -3.66 8.62 19.13
CA LYS A 203 -3.53 7.87 20.39
C LYS A 203 -4.74 8.02 21.31
N GLU A 204 -5.46 9.15 21.23
CA GLU A 204 -6.67 9.39 22.00
C GLU A 204 -7.86 8.54 21.51
N LYS A 205 -8.00 8.40 20.16
CA LYS A 205 -9.14 7.70 19.54
C LYS A 205 -8.91 6.20 19.40
N TRP A 206 -7.68 5.80 19.03
CA TRP A 206 -7.32 4.40 18.77
C TRP A 206 -5.88 4.09 19.18
N PRO A 207 -5.62 3.88 20.49
CA PRO A 207 -4.26 3.68 21.02
C PRO A 207 -3.48 2.56 20.36
N GLU A 208 -4.13 1.41 20.08
CA GLU A 208 -3.48 0.23 19.49
C GLU A 208 -3.00 0.50 18.06
N ALA A 209 -3.87 1.05 17.23
CA ALA A 209 -3.49 1.44 15.86
C ALA A 209 -2.39 2.51 15.85
N TYR A 210 -2.46 3.47 16.77
CA TYR A 210 -1.42 4.49 16.92
C TYR A 210 -0.06 3.89 17.22
N ASP A 211 0.02 2.98 18.22
CA ASP A 211 1.28 2.38 18.65
C ASP A 211 1.91 1.48 17.55
N LEU A 212 1.09 0.90 16.68
CA LEU A 212 1.55 0.14 15.51
C LEU A 212 1.97 1.06 14.36
N LEU A 213 1.16 2.04 14.01
CA LEU A 213 1.41 2.93 12.87
C LEU A 213 2.55 3.91 13.11
N ILE A 214 2.80 4.34 14.36
CA ILE A 214 3.93 5.23 14.65
C ILE A 214 5.27 4.59 14.27
N ASN A 215 5.34 3.26 14.34
CA ASN A 215 6.49 2.45 13.93
C ASN A 215 6.09 1.40 12.89
N CYS A 216 5.31 1.78 11.87
CA CYS A 216 4.87 0.84 10.82
C CYS A 216 6.06 0.11 10.19
N GLY A 217 5.87 -1.19 9.90
CA GLY A 217 6.96 -2.08 9.49
C GLY A 217 7.80 -2.62 10.64
N GLY A 218 7.51 -2.27 11.91
CA GLY A 218 8.20 -2.76 13.11
C GLY A 218 9.67 -2.40 13.18
N GLU A 219 10.45 -3.18 13.93
CA GLU A 219 11.88 -2.93 14.17
C GLU A 219 12.72 -2.91 12.88
N ASN A 220 12.35 -3.71 11.89
CA ASN A 220 13.08 -3.83 10.62
C ASN A 220 12.61 -2.83 9.57
N HIS A 221 11.52 -2.11 9.81
CA HIS A 221 10.87 -1.25 8.82
C HIS A 221 10.53 -2.01 7.54
N GLU A 222 9.99 -3.22 7.66
CA GLU A 222 9.56 -4.08 6.57
C GLU A 222 8.19 -4.69 6.87
N GLY A 223 7.42 -4.98 5.85
CA GLY A 223 6.09 -5.57 6.05
C GLY A 223 5.49 -6.17 4.79
N TYR A 224 4.32 -6.73 4.94
CA TYR A 224 3.55 -7.33 3.87
C TYR A 224 2.88 -6.26 3.00
N ILE A 225 2.56 -6.66 1.77
CA ILE A 225 1.64 -5.96 0.88
C ILE A 225 0.29 -6.65 1.02
N GLY A 226 -0.78 -5.87 1.20
CA GLY A 226 -2.13 -6.38 1.36
C GLY A 226 -3.15 -5.66 0.48
N LEU A 227 -4.23 -6.37 0.16
CA LEU A 227 -5.41 -5.86 -0.53
C LEU A 227 -6.58 -5.93 0.43
N GLN A 228 -7.26 -4.79 0.64
CA GLN A 228 -8.35 -4.71 1.61
C GLN A 228 -9.62 -5.34 1.05
N ASP A 229 -10.26 -6.21 1.85
CA ASP A 229 -11.65 -6.56 1.67
C ASP A 229 -12.53 -5.60 2.50
N HIS A 230 -13.31 -4.79 1.81
CA HIS A 230 -14.27 -3.85 2.42
C HIS A 230 -15.73 -4.23 2.10
N GLY A 231 -15.95 -5.46 1.61
CA GLY A 231 -17.28 -5.98 1.26
C GLY A 231 -17.83 -5.49 -0.08
N ASP A 232 -16.98 -4.96 -0.95
CA ASP A 232 -17.36 -4.42 -2.26
C ASP A 232 -16.58 -5.10 -3.40
N ASP A 233 -17.16 -5.11 -4.61
CA ASP A 233 -16.50 -5.65 -5.80
C ASP A 233 -15.36 -4.76 -6.28
N VAL A 234 -14.13 -5.27 -6.17
CA VAL A 234 -12.90 -4.59 -6.62
C VAL A 234 -11.98 -5.59 -7.31
N TRP A 235 -11.29 -5.16 -8.36
CA TRP A 235 -10.34 -5.99 -9.12
C TRP A 235 -8.94 -5.38 -9.09
N PHE A 236 -7.93 -6.26 -8.91
CA PHE A 236 -6.51 -5.91 -8.95
C PHE A 236 -5.77 -6.80 -9.94
N ARG A 237 -4.89 -6.22 -10.76
CA ARG A 237 -4.04 -6.95 -11.71
C ARG A 237 -2.70 -6.27 -11.92
N ASN A 238 -1.80 -6.94 -12.65
CA ASN A 238 -0.48 -6.42 -12.99
C ASN A 238 0.32 -6.00 -11.75
N ILE A 239 0.12 -6.73 -10.62
CA ILE A 239 0.75 -6.44 -9.34
C ILE A 239 2.20 -6.85 -9.42
N ARG A 240 3.12 -5.88 -9.40
CA ARG A 240 4.56 -6.08 -9.53
C ARG A 240 5.32 -5.28 -8.50
N VAL A 241 6.38 -5.87 -7.97
CA VAL A 241 7.28 -5.21 -7.03
C VAL A 241 8.71 -5.19 -7.59
N LYS A 242 9.38 -4.07 -7.40
CA LYS A 242 10.80 -3.90 -7.63
C LYS A 242 11.45 -3.45 -6.34
N GLU A 243 12.37 -4.26 -5.80
CA GLU A 243 13.17 -3.87 -4.64
C GLU A 243 14.20 -2.79 -5.01
N LEU A 244 14.43 -1.84 -4.07
CA LEU A 244 15.29 -0.66 -4.26
C LEU A 244 16.54 -0.72 -3.40
#